data_0c60b4da11b74178a5afe58f882def43
#
_entry.id   0c60b4da11b74178a5afe58f882def43
#
_cell.length_a   1.000
_cell.length_b   1.000
_cell.length_c   1.000
_cell.angle_alpha   90.00
_cell.angle_beta   90.00
_cell.angle_gamma   90.00
#
_symmetry.space_group_name_H-M   'P 1'
#
loop_
_entity.id
_entity.type
_entity.pdbx_description
1 polymer ?
#
loop_
_entity_poly.entity_id
_entity_poly.type
_entity_poly.pdbx_seq_one_letter_code
_entity_poly.pdbx_strand_id
1 'polypeptide(L)'
;MKVLNIKFRKTKKVYPFLINEFQNFQKGDHVIVDTIRGEQIGIVLGIANKAGMEPDANDEVRIREVKRRLTEKEVAKLKELDIKADEAYFKCKKIVKDILPEMNLVIGEYTFDENKLIFYFTAETRLDFRELVKEVNRTFRKRVE
;
A
#
# COMPACT_ATOMS: atom_id res chain seq x y z
N MET A 1 -20.75 11.48 9.46
CA MET A 1 -19.85 10.42 9.00
C MET A 1 -18.77 10.15 10.03
N LYS A 2 -18.50 8.92 10.28
CA LYS A 2 -17.43 8.52 11.18
C LYS A 2 -16.13 8.35 10.40
N VAL A 3 -15.01 8.53 11.09
CA VAL A 3 -13.67 8.37 10.51
C VAL A 3 -12.98 7.25 11.26
N LEU A 4 -12.37 6.34 10.51
CA LEU A 4 -11.56 5.25 11.08
C LEU A 4 -10.10 5.50 10.77
N ASN A 5 -9.24 5.19 11.74
CA ASN A 5 -7.81 5.09 11.50
C ASN A 5 -7.51 3.72 10.89
N ILE A 6 -6.90 3.74 9.72
CA ILE A 6 -6.54 2.55 8.97
C ILE A 6 -5.02 2.50 8.85
N LYS A 7 -4.44 1.38 9.25
CA LYS A 7 -3.02 1.12 9.13
C LYS A 7 -2.76 0.29 7.88
N PHE A 8 -1.93 0.81 6.98
CA PHE A 8 -1.50 0.04 5.82
C PHE A 8 -0.53 -1.06 6.24
N ARG A 9 -0.72 -2.23 5.69
CA ARG A 9 -0.06 -3.46 6.13
C ARG A 9 1.46 -3.43 5.97
N LYS A 10 1.93 -3.04 4.81
CA LYS A 10 3.37 -3.10 4.49
C LYS A 10 4.13 -1.87 4.94
N THR A 11 3.63 -0.68 4.68
CA THR A 11 4.28 0.56 5.09
C THR A 11 4.07 0.90 6.55
N LYS A 12 3.05 0.33 7.17
CA LYS A 12 2.62 0.57 8.55
C LYS A 12 2.24 2.01 8.84
N LYS A 13 1.99 2.79 7.81
CA LYS A 13 1.48 4.15 7.94
C LYS A 13 -0.01 4.12 8.27
N VAL A 14 -0.43 5.09 9.07
CA VAL A 14 -1.82 5.21 9.53
C VAL A 14 -2.44 6.44 8.88
N TYR A 15 -3.61 6.24 8.25
CA TYR A 15 -4.35 7.32 7.62
C TYR A 15 -5.83 7.24 8.00
N PRO A 16 -6.53 8.38 8.02
CA PRO A 16 -7.96 8.42 8.26
C PRO A 16 -8.75 8.09 6.99
N PHE A 17 -9.84 7.34 7.16
CA PHE A 17 -10.79 7.06 6.09
C PHE A 17 -12.21 7.22 6.60
N LEU A 18 -13.11 7.71 5.73
CA LEU A 18 -14.51 7.89 6.05
C LEU A 18 -15.27 6.57 5.92
N ILE A 19 -16.22 6.37 6.82
CA ILE A 19 -17.21 5.29 6.71
C ILE A 19 -18.60 5.90 6.71
N ASN A 20 -19.54 5.28 6.01
CA ASN A 20 -20.93 5.72 6.05
C ASN A 20 -21.63 5.21 7.31
N GLU A 21 -22.83 5.71 7.58
CA GLU A 21 -23.58 5.40 8.80
C GLU A 21 -23.99 3.93 8.92
N PHE A 22 -24.05 3.23 7.80
CA PHE A 22 -24.46 1.84 7.74
C PHE A 22 -23.31 0.85 7.83
N GLN A 23 -22.08 1.34 7.76
CA GLN A 23 -20.90 0.51 7.87
C GLN A 23 -20.50 0.36 9.33
N ASN A 24 -20.22 -0.86 9.72
CA ASN A 24 -19.77 -1.17 11.07
C ASN A 24 -18.50 -2.02 11.00
N PHE A 25 -17.40 -1.47 11.52
CA PHE A 25 -16.10 -2.13 11.50
C PHE A 25 -15.57 -2.29 12.90
N GLN A 26 -14.85 -3.37 13.13
CA GLN A 26 -14.19 -3.67 14.39
C GLN A 26 -12.67 -3.54 14.23
N LYS A 27 -12.00 -3.24 15.34
CA LYS A 27 -10.55 -3.22 15.39
C LYS A 27 -9.99 -4.57 14.89
N GLY A 28 -9.03 -4.53 14.00
CA GLY A 28 -8.42 -5.70 13.40
C GLY A 28 -9.04 -6.16 12.10
N ASP A 29 -10.18 -5.59 11.70
CA ASP A 29 -10.80 -5.91 10.41
C ASP A 29 -9.88 -5.48 9.26
N HIS A 30 -9.78 -6.34 8.25
CA HIS A 30 -9.12 -5.98 6.99
C HIS A 30 -10.15 -5.33 6.08
N VAL A 31 -9.80 -4.18 5.52
CA VAL A 31 -10.70 -3.39 4.67
C VAL A 31 -10.01 -2.97 3.38
N ILE A 32 -10.82 -2.80 2.34
CA ILE A 32 -10.35 -2.20 1.09
C ILE A 32 -10.63 -0.71 1.14
N VAL A 33 -9.60 0.08 0.86
CA VAL A 33 -9.69 1.53 0.78
C VAL A 33 -9.21 2.01 -0.59
N ASP A 34 -9.81 3.10 -1.06
CA ASP A 34 -9.40 3.73 -2.30
C ASP A 34 -8.27 4.71 -2.03
N THR A 35 -7.20 4.62 -2.80
CA THR A 35 -6.07 5.55 -2.72
C THR A 35 -5.71 6.06 -4.11
N ILE A 36 -4.82 7.05 -4.17
CA ILE A 36 -4.32 7.55 -5.45
C ILE A 36 -3.58 6.48 -6.26
N ARG A 37 -3.14 5.40 -5.63
CA ARG A 37 -2.46 4.26 -6.26
C ARG A 37 -3.40 3.11 -6.60
N GLY A 38 -4.71 3.29 -6.36
CA GLY A 38 -5.72 2.27 -6.55
C GLY A 38 -6.22 1.70 -5.24
N GLU A 39 -6.87 0.55 -5.30
CA GLU A 39 -7.37 -0.12 -4.12
C GLU A 39 -6.24 -0.73 -3.30
N GLN A 40 -6.20 -0.41 -2.03
CA GLN A 40 -5.23 -0.98 -1.09
C GLN A 40 -5.96 -1.55 0.12
N ILE A 41 -5.26 -2.42 0.84
CA ILE A 41 -5.82 -3.08 2.01
C ILE A 41 -5.15 -2.54 3.26
N GLY A 42 -5.99 -2.19 4.22
CA GLY A 42 -5.54 -1.76 5.53
C GLY A 42 -6.23 -2.51 6.64
N ILE A 43 -5.79 -2.26 7.85
CA ILE A 43 -6.33 -2.86 9.08
C ILE A 43 -6.93 -1.75 9.93
N VAL A 44 -8.14 -1.97 10.41
CA VAL A 44 -8.84 -0.99 11.27
C VAL A 44 -8.17 -0.94 12.63
N LEU A 45 -7.73 0.24 13.03
CA LEU A 45 -7.19 0.48 14.37
C LEU A 45 -8.26 0.95 15.35
N GLY A 46 -9.26 1.68 14.86
CA GLY A 46 -10.34 2.18 15.69
C GLY A 46 -10.93 3.48 15.15
N ILE A 47 -11.86 4.03 15.89
CA ILE A 47 -12.51 5.29 15.52
C ILE A 47 -11.53 6.44 15.73
N ALA A 48 -11.35 7.26 14.71
CA ALA A 48 -10.53 8.46 14.82
C ALA A 48 -11.34 9.61 15.39
N ASN A 49 -10.70 10.43 16.20
CA ASN A 49 -11.29 11.66 16.68
C ASN A 49 -11.17 12.75 15.61
N LYS A 50 -12.29 13.27 15.14
CA LYS A 50 -12.33 14.34 14.13
C LYS A 50 -11.48 15.56 14.49
N ALA A 51 -11.36 15.88 15.77
CA ALA A 51 -10.66 17.07 16.23
C ALA A 51 -9.14 17.02 16.01
N GLY A 52 -8.56 15.82 15.87
CA GLY A 52 -7.13 15.64 15.58
C GLY A 52 -6.80 15.50 14.11
N MET A 53 -7.79 15.69 13.23
CA MET A 53 -7.67 15.33 11.83
C MET A 53 -7.97 16.48 10.89
N GLU A 54 -7.58 17.68 11.28
CA GLU A 54 -7.61 18.76 10.31
C GLU A 54 -6.67 18.41 9.17
N PRO A 55 -7.17 18.39 7.92
CA PRO A 55 -6.27 18.22 6.79
C PRO A 55 -5.23 19.33 6.86
N ASP A 56 -3.98 18.93 6.82
CA ASP A 56 -2.90 19.88 6.67
C ASP A 56 -3.28 20.81 5.52
N ALA A 57 -3.20 22.11 5.72
CA ALA A 57 -3.63 23.09 4.72
C ALA A 57 -2.92 22.91 3.37
N ASN A 58 -1.81 22.18 3.36
CA ASN A 58 -1.06 21.83 2.16
C ASN A 58 -1.41 20.44 1.64
N ASP A 59 -2.32 19.75 2.31
CA ASP A 59 -2.64 18.38 1.94
C ASP A 59 -3.87 18.39 1.02
N GLU A 60 -3.62 18.19 -0.24
CA GLU A 60 -4.66 17.92 -1.22
C GLU A 60 -5.26 16.52 -1.04
N VAL A 61 -4.80 15.79 -0.03
CA VAL A 61 -5.28 14.45 0.25
C VAL A 61 -6.67 14.54 0.85
N ARG A 62 -7.65 14.35 0.00
CA ARG A 62 -9.02 14.19 0.45
C ARG A 62 -9.13 12.90 1.24
N ILE A 63 -9.79 12.98 2.40
CA ILE A 63 -10.13 11.79 3.15
C ILE A 63 -11.04 10.94 2.27
N ARG A 64 -10.59 9.75 1.92
CA ARG A 64 -11.32 8.83 1.06
C ARG A 64 -12.12 7.84 1.88
N GLU A 65 -13.07 7.17 1.24
CA GLU A 65 -13.96 6.25 1.91
C GLU A 65 -13.40 4.83 1.96
N VAL A 66 -13.75 4.13 3.05
CA VAL A 66 -13.57 2.70 3.13
C VAL A 66 -14.60 2.03 2.23
N LYS A 67 -14.17 1.15 1.33
CA LYS A 67 -15.09 0.46 0.42
C LYS A 67 -15.84 -0.67 1.10
N ARG A 68 -15.12 -1.64 1.68
CA ARG A 68 -15.73 -2.78 2.34
C ARG A 68 -14.74 -3.57 3.18
N ARG A 69 -15.28 -4.45 4.00
CA ARG A 69 -14.50 -5.45 4.74
C ARG A 69 -14.13 -6.62 3.82
N LEU A 70 -12.97 -7.21 4.07
CA LEU A 70 -12.57 -8.45 3.41
C LEU A 70 -13.26 -9.67 4.03
N THR A 71 -13.57 -10.66 3.20
CA THR A 71 -14.01 -11.96 3.65
C THR A 71 -12.81 -12.79 4.12
N GLU A 72 -13.08 -13.91 4.81
CA GLU A 72 -12.01 -14.83 5.26
C GLU A 72 -11.21 -15.39 4.07
N LYS A 73 -11.88 -15.70 2.96
CA LYS A 73 -11.21 -16.16 1.73
C LYS A 73 -10.28 -15.11 1.17
N GLU A 74 -10.71 -13.85 1.23
CA GLU A 74 -9.90 -12.73 0.74
C GLU A 74 -8.69 -12.50 1.63
N VAL A 75 -8.83 -12.65 2.95
CA VAL A 75 -7.69 -12.56 3.87
C VAL A 75 -6.69 -13.68 3.60
N ALA A 76 -7.15 -14.89 3.29
CA ALA A 76 -6.27 -16.00 2.92
C ALA A 76 -5.52 -15.71 1.61
N LYS A 77 -6.22 -15.17 0.61
CA LYS A 77 -5.60 -14.73 -0.64
C LYS A 77 -4.53 -13.68 -0.39
N LEU A 78 -4.77 -12.80 0.53
CA LEU A 78 -3.85 -11.75 0.91
C LEU A 78 -2.52 -12.31 1.41
N LYS A 79 -2.55 -13.38 2.21
CA LYS A 79 -1.34 -14.05 2.68
C LYS A 79 -0.54 -14.62 1.53
N GLU A 80 -1.19 -15.21 0.52
CA GLU A 80 -0.53 -15.71 -0.68
C GLU A 80 0.13 -14.57 -1.47
N LEU A 81 -0.56 -13.44 -1.60
CA LEU A 81 -0.01 -12.25 -2.25
C LEU A 81 1.21 -11.70 -1.51
N ASP A 82 1.21 -11.77 -0.19
CA ASP A 82 2.35 -11.32 0.61
C ASP A 82 3.58 -12.20 0.37
N ILE A 83 3.38 -13.50 0.27
CA ILE A 83 4.47 -14.44 -0.05
C ILE A 83 5.04 -14.12 -1.44
N LYS A 84 4.19 -13.90 -2.42
CA LYS A 84 4.62 -13.50 -3.77
C LYS A 84 5.35 -12.17 -3.77
N ALA A 85 4.87 -11.22 -2.97
CA ALA A 85 5.50 -9.91 -2.86
C ALA A 85 6.90 -10.01 -2.25
N ASP A 86 7.08 -10.87 -1.25
CA ASP A 86 8.39 -11.08 -0.64
C ASP A 86 9.36 -11.73 -1.64
N GLU A 87 8.91 -12.70 -2.42
CA GLU A 87 9.73 -13.30 -3.47
C GLU A 87 10.12 -12.25 -4.53
N ALA A 88 9.17 -11.41 -4.93
CA ALA A 88 9.43 -10.32 -5.87
C ALA A 88 10.39 -9.29 -5.29
N TYR A 89 10.29 -9.00 -4.01
CA TYR A 89 11.21 -8.11 -3.30
C TYR A 89 12.64 -8.62 -3.40
N PHE A 90 12.89 -9.88 -3.10
CA PHE A 90 14.24 -10.44 -3.16
C PHE A 90 14.80 -10.46 -4.59
N LYS A 91 13.97 -10.75 -5.58
CA LYS A 91 14.38 -10.66 -6.98
C LYS A 91 14.71 -9.22 -7.38
N CYS A 92 13.87 -8.26 -7.00
CA CYS A 92 14.10 -6.85 -7.27
C CYS A 92 15.36 -6.35 -6.57
N LYS A 93 15.61 -6.79 -5.35
CA LYS A 93 16.81 -6.42 -4.59
C LYS A 93 18.10 -6.81 -5.34
N LYS A 94 18.12 -7.97 -5.97
CA LYS A 94 19.25 -8.38 -6.80
C LYS A 94 19.44 -7.48 -8.02
N ILE A 95 18.35 -7.14 -8.68
CA ILE A 95 18.36 -6.23 -9.84
C ILE A 95 18.85 -4.84 -9.43
N VAL A 96 18.37 -4.34 -8.31
CA VAL A 96 18.79 -3.03 -7.77
C VAL A 96 20.30 -3.04 -7.47
N LYS A 97 20.80 -4.10 -6.87
CA LYS A 97 22.21 -4.22 -6.55
C LYS A 97 23.09 -4.14 -7.80
N ASP A 98 22.64 -4.71 -8.91
CA ASP A 98 23.38 -4.72 -10.16
C ASP A 98 23.27 -3.40 -10.94
N ILE A 99 22.10 -2.79 -10.95
CA ILE A 99 21.82 -1.62 -11.80
C ILE A 99 21.91 -0.29 -11.05
N LEU A 100 21.40 -0.25 -9.83
CA LEU A 100 21.28 0.98 -9.07
C LEU A 100 21.56 0.74 -7.58
N PRO A 101 22.80 0.39 -7.22
CA PRO A 101 23.14 -0.01 -5.85
C PRO A 101 22.94 1.09 -4.79
N GLU A 102 22.83 2.36 -5.21
CA GLU A 102 22.57 3.47 -4.28
C GLU A 102 21.14 3.50 -3.75
N MET A 103 20.24 2.79 -4.40
CA MET A 103 18.84 2.72 -3.97
C MET A 103 18.69 1.68 -2.86
N ASN A 104 18.00 2.06 -1.79
CA ASN A 104 17.67 1.14 -0.72
C ASN A 104 16.22 0.67 -0.88
N LEU A 105 16.06 -0.57 -1.31
CA LEU A 105 14.75 -1.18 -1.47
C LEU A 105 14.22 -1.63 -0.10
N VAL A 106 13.03 -1.17 0.27
CA VAL A 106 12.47 -1.41 1.60
C VAL A 106 11.47 -2.56 1.58
N ILE A 107 10.49 -2.51 0.69
CA ILE A 107 9.35 -3.43 0.70
C ILE A 107 8.74 -3.55 -0.70
N GLY A 108 8.17 -4.72 -1.01
CA GLY A 108 7.33 -4.94 -2.17
C GLY A 108 5.90 -5.29 -1.77
N GLU A 109 4.94 -4.85 -2.55
CA GLU A 109 3.52 -5.08 -2.30
C GLU A 109 2.75 -5.23 -3.60
N TYR A 110 1.89 -6.27 -3.67
CA TYR A 110 0.92 -6.37 -4.75
C TYR A 110 -0.36 -5.64 -4.38
N THR A 111 -0.98 -4.99 -5.37
CA THR A 111 -2.36 -4.55 -5.19
C THR A 111 -3.26 -5.78 -5.09
N PHE A 112 -4.42 -5.63 -4.44
CA PHE A 112 -5.30 -6.77 -4.19
C PHE A 112 -5.80 -7.44 -5.47
N ASP A 113 -5.95 -6.68 -6.54
CA ASP A 113 -6.32 -7.19 -7.86
C ASP A 113 -5.16 -7.84 -8.62
N GLU A 114 -3.95 -7.83 -8.06
CA GLU A 114 -2.69 -8.31 -8.66
C GLU A 114 -2.24 -7.55 -9.92
N ASN A 115 -2.91 -6.47 -10.28
CA ASN A 115 -2.58 -5.72 -11.49
C ASN A 115 -1.30 -4.91 -11.38
N LYS A 116 -0.94 -4.52 -10.17
CA LYS A 116 0.26 -3.70 -9.91
C LYS A 116 1.13 -4.33 -8.86
N LEU A 117 2.43 -4.21 -9.06
CA LEU A 117 3.44 -4.52 -8.06
C LEU A 117 4.14 -3.23 -7.69
N ILE A 118 4.08 -2.85 -6.43
CA ILE A 118 4.62 -1.57 -5.93
C ILE A 118 5.84 -1.86 -5.08
N PHE A 119 6.94 -1.16 -5.37
CA PHE A 119 8.14 -1.21 -4.53
C PHE A 119 8.35 0.13 -3.83
N TYR A 120 8.62 0.06 -2.55
CA TYR A 120 8.96 1.24 -1.75
C TYR A 120 10.46 1.27 -1.51
N PHE A 121 11.05 2.43 -1.65
CA PHE A 121 12.50 2.59 -1.51
C PHE A 121 12.85 3.90 -0.82
N THR A 122 14.10 3.97 -0.37
CA THR A 122 14.72 5.22 0.10
C THR A 122 16.01 5.46 -0.67
N ALA A 123 16.39 6.71 -0.83
CA ALA A 123 17.63 7.11 -1.47
C ALA A 123 18.11 8.43 -0.86
N GLU A 124 19.42 8.56 -0.69
CA GLU A 124 20.02 9.78 -0.14
C GLU A 124 20.08 10.91 -1.18
N THR A 125 20.12 10.55 -2.46
CA THR A 125 20.21 11.48 -3.55
C THR A 125 19.18 11.16 -4.62
N ARG A 126 18.99 12.09 -5.55
CA ARG A 126 18.11 11.88 -6.69
C ARG A 126 18.76 10.88 -7.66
N LEU A 127 18.01 9.82 -7.98
CA LEU A 127 18.51 8.73 -8.82
C LEU A 127 17.83 8.70 -10.18
N ASP A 128 18.55 8.17 -11.18
CA ASP A 128 17.97 7.89 -12.49
C ASP A 128 17.47 6.45 -12.54
N PHE A 129 16.17 6.28 -12.61
CA PHE A 129 15.51 4.97 -12.55
C PHE A 129 15.27 4.31 -13.91
N ARG A 130 15.64 4.95 -15.01
CA ARG A 130 15.23 4.49 -16.35
C ARG A 130 15.61 3.04 -16.64
N GLU A 131 16.87 2.67 -16.41
CA GLU A 131 17.32 1.30 -16.64
C GLU A 131 16.70 0.31 -15.66
N LEU A 132 16.58 0.72 -14.40
CA LEU A 132 15.98 -0.11 -13.36
C LEU A 132 14.52 -0.43 -13.67
N VAL A 133 13.73 0.57 -14.01
CA VAL A 133 12.31 0.40 -14.35
C VAL A 133 12.15 -0.53 -15.55
N LYS A 134 12.98 -0.37 -16.56
CA LYS A 134 12.96 -1.21 -17.76
C LYS A 134 13.21 -2.69 -17.42
N GLU A 135 14.23 -2.96 -16.62
CA GLU A 135 14.60 -4.31 -16.25
C GLU A 135 13.55 -4.94 -15.32
N VAL A 136 13.04 -4.20 -14.36
CA VAL A 136 12.02 -4.66 -13.43
C VAL A 136 10.71 -4.99 -14.15
N ASN A 137 10.26 -4.11 -15.05
CA ASN A 137 9.06 -4.38 -15.84
C ASN A 137 9.21 -5.64 -16.71
N ARG A 138 10.39 -5.84 -17.29
CA ARG A 138 10.67 -7.02 -18.10
C ARG A 138 10.65 -8.29 -17.26
N THR A 139 11.24 -8.24 -16.08
CA THR A 139 11.37 -9.40 -15.19
C THR A 139 10.02 -9.85 -14.63
N PHE A 140 9.21 -8.92 -14.17
CA PHE A 140 7.95 -9.25 -13.49
C PHE A 140 6.75 -9.33 -14.44
N ARG A 141 6.87 -8.79 -15.64
CA ARG A 141 5.80 -8.78 -16.64
C ARG A 141 4.48 -8.20 -16.12
N LYS A 142 4.57 -7.27 -15.16
CA LYS A 142 3.45 -6.57 -14.57
C LYS A 142 3.77 -5.09 -14.51
N ARG A 143 2.75 -4.27 -14.35
CA ARG A 143 2.96 -2.85 -14.11
C ARG A 143 3.63 -2.68 -12.75
N VAL A 144 4.84 -2.16 -12.74
CA VAL A 144 5.63 -1.91 -11.54
C VAL A 144 5.70 -0.42 -11.27
N GLU A 145 5.42 -0.07 -10.04
CA GLU A 145 5.47 1.32 -9.58
C GLU A 145 6.35 1.47 -8.34
#